data_40d1d2d0fa093d6f0b57a23702ee4096
#
_entry.id   40d1d2d0fa093d6f0b57a23702ee4096
#
_cell.length_a   1.000
_cell.length_b   1.000
_cell.length_c   1.000
_cell.angle_alpha   90.00
_cell.angle_beta   90.00
_cell.angle_gamma   90.00
#
_symmetry.space_group_name_H-M   'P 1'
#
loop_
_entity.id
_entity.type
_entity.pdbx_description
1 polymer ?
#
loop_
_entity_poly.entity_id
_entity_poly.type
_entity_poly.pdbx_seq_one_letter_code
_entity_poly.pdbx_strand_id
1 'polypeptide(L)'
;MMRSVGILCTALLLGFGGAGCGPQGERHAAALAPTESVTNLRALQSRRFDTANTRLLMQASIGVLQDLGYTVTESREEFGVVVGAKATPVLVRVQIVIRRLPDQSASVARATFQFPTAPQMAGFMPETRNDALLYREFFEKLSQSVFLTAHDI
;
A
#
# COMPACT_ATOMS: atom_id res chain seq x y z
N MET A 1 -17.32 -5.35 87.76
CA MET A 1 -15.85 -5.25 87.76
C MET A 1 -15.41 -5.24 86.32
N MET A 2 -15.23 -4.13 85.74
CA MET A 2 -14.03 -3.32 85.60
C MET A 2 -12.99 -3.90 84.55
N ARG A 3 -12.79 -3.06 83.58
CA ARG A 3 -11.52 -2.68 82.88
C ARG A 3 -11.34 -3.32 81.54
N SER A 4 -10.94 -2.71 80.53
CA SER A 4 -10.42 -1.42 80.12
C SER A 4 -10.03 -1.60 78.64
N VAL A 5 -10.54 -0.75 77.82
CA VAL A 5 -9.89 0.14 76.85
C VAL A 5 -8.56 -0.30 76.27
N GLY A 6 -8.50 -0.39 74.98
CA GLY A 6 -7.29 -0.48 74.17
C GLY A 6 -7.58 -0.11 72.71
N ILE A 7 -7.57 1.20 72.45
CA ILE A 7 -7.63 1.79 71.11
C ILE A 7 -6.24 1.62 70.47
N LEU A 8 -6.14 0.87 69.40
CA LEU A 8 -4.93 0.88 68.55
C LEU A 8 -5.33 1.40 67.18
N CYS A 9 -5.01 2.66 66.95
CA CYS A 9 -5.00 3.30 65.63
C CYS A 9 -3.93 2.65 64.76
N THR A 10 -4.34 1.88 63.75
CA THR A 10 -3.46 1.47 62.70
C THR A 10 -3.66 2.37 61.50
N ALA A 11 -2.72 3.26 61.25
CA ALA A 11 -2.67 4.14 60.08
C ALA A 11 -2.53 3.32 58.80
N LEU A 12 -3.55 3.37 57.97
CA LEU A 12 -3.54 2.76 56.62
C LEU A 12 -2.80 3.73 55.69
N LEU A 13 -1.53 3.47 55.42
CA LEU A 13 -0.74 4.14 54.39
C LEU A 13 -1.27 3.69 53.00
N LEU A 14 -2.10 4.53 52.40
CA LEU A 14 -2.46 4.45 51.00
C LEU A 14 -1.19 4.77 50.13
N GLY A 15 -0.50 3.74 49.74
CA GLY A 15 0.53 3.82 48.70
C GLY A 15 -0.13 4.12 47.36
N PHE A 16 -0.07 5.37 46.91
CA PHE A 16 -0.34 5.75 45.54
C PHE A 16 0.74 5.12 44.65
N GLY A 17 0.42 3.94 44.13
CA GLY A 17 1.19 3.32 43.06
C GLY A 17 1.06 4.19 41.80
N GLY A 18 2.10 4.97 41.48
CA GLY A 18 2.21 5.69 40.24
C GLY A 18 2.08 4.71 39.08
N ALA A 19 1.00 4.84 38.32
CA ALA A 19 0.87 4.19 37.03
C ALA A 19 1.98 4.73 36.15
N GLY A 20 3.02 3.95 35.97
CA GLY A 20 4.10 4.24 35.03
C GLY A 20 3.50 4.33 33.64
N CYS A 21 3.46 5.54 33.04
CA CYS A 21 3.36 5.70 31.61
C CYS A 21 4.59 5.03 30.99
N GLY A 22 4.47 3.74 30.76
CA GLY A 22 5.47 2.99 30.00
C GLY A 22 5.49 3.50 28.55
N PRO A 23 6.55 3.21 27.79
CA PRO A 23 6.81 3.77 26.45
C PRO A 23 5.88 3.20 25.38
N GLN A 24 4.58 3.44 25.52
CA GLN A 24 3.61 3.05 24.49
C GLN A 24 3.72 3.92 23.25
N GLY A 25 4.09 5.20 23.42
CA GLY A 25 4.29 6.13 22.32
C GLY A 25 5.41 5.71 21.36
N GLU A 26 6.51 5.16 21.88
CA GLU A 26 7.62 4.67 21.07
C GLU A 26 7.26 3.42 20.26
N ARG A 27 6.44 2.53 20.83
CA ARG A 27 5.95 1.34 20.12
C ARG A 27 5.01 1.70 18.97
N HIS A 28 4.15 2.70 19.14
CA HIS A 28 3.29 3.19 18.08
C HIS A 28 4.08 3.91 16.99
N ALA A 29 5.06 4.71 17.36
CA ALA A 29 5.95 5.38 16.40
C ALA A 29 6.79 4.36 15.60
N ALA A 30 7.32 3.33 16.25
CA ALA A 30 8.05 2.25 15.59
C ALA A 30 7.15 1.41 14.65
N ALA A 31 5.88 1.18 15.02
CA ALA A 31 4.92 0.47 14.17
C ALA A 31 4.54 1.26 12.91
N LEU A 32 4.62 2.59 12.95
CA LEU A 32 4.33 3.48 11.83
C LEU A 32 5.56 3.82 10.99
N ALA A 33 6.76 3.54 11.50
CA ALA A 33 8.00 3.76 10.74
C ALA A 33 8.06 2.78 9.56
N PRO A 34 8.24 3.27 8.31
CA PRO A 34 8.39 2.38 7.18
C PRO A 34 9.66 1.54 7.34
N THR A 35 9.50 0.22 7.33
CA THR A 35 10.64 -0.69 7.29
C THR A 35 11.34 -0.60 5.93
N GLU A 36 12.62 -0.90 5.87
CA GLU A 36 13.40 -0.88 4.63
C GLU A 36 12.72 -1.71 3.51
N SER A 37 12.15 -2.86 3.85
CA SER A 37 11.40 -3.70 2.91
C SER A 37 10.17 -2.99 2.31
N VAL A 38 9.45 -2.20 3.11
CA VAL A 38 8.28 -1.42 2.64
C VAL A 38 8.73 -0.29 1.73
N THR A 39 9.83 0.39 2.04
CA THR A 39 10.38 1.46 1.21
C THR A 39 10.85 0.91 -0.13
N ASN A 40 11.56 -0.22 -0.14
CA ASN A 40 12.03 -0.89 -1.34
C ASN A 40 10.86 -1.36 -2.21
N LEU A 41 9.83 -1.94 -1.60
CA LEU A 41 8.62 -2.34 -2.31
C LEU A 41 7.92 -1.13 -2.96
N ARG A 42 7.79 -0.01 -2.25
CA ARG A 42 7.20 1.22 -2.80
C ARG A 42 8.00 1.77 -3.96
N ALA A 43 9.34 1.70 -3.91
CA ALA A 43 10.21 2.11 -5.01
C ALA A 43 9.99 1.25 -6.26
N LEU A 44 9.84 -0.07 -6.09
CA LEU A 44 9.50 -0.99 -7.20
C LEU A 44 8.11 -0.70 -7.77
N GLN A 45 7.15 -0.40 -6.92
CA GLN A 45 5.74 -0.17 -7.29
C GLN A 45 5.50 1.15 -8.01
N SER A 46 6.43 2.09 -7.99
CA SER A 46 6.17 3.45 -8.46
C SER A 46 7.17 3.90 -9.51
N ARG A 47 6.69 4.57 -10.56
CA ARG A 47 7.54 5.20 -11.58
C ARG A 47 7.01 6.59 -11.92
N ARG A 48 7.94 7.54 -12.02
CA ARG A 48 7.68 8.89 -12.51
C ARG A 48 7.71 8.89 -14.04
N PHE A 49 6.80 9.64 -14.62
CA PHE A 49 6.71 9.93 -16.05
C PHE A 49 6.71 11.45 -16.24
N ASP A 50 7.54 11.94 -17.15
CA ASP A 50 7.68 13.38 -17.42
C ASP A 50 6.54 13.86 -18.35
N THR A 51 5.33 13.62 -17.91
CA THR A 51 4.09 14.08 -18.54
C THR A 51 3.05 14.45 -17.50
N ALA A 52 2.39 15.58 -17.69
CA ALA A 52 1.24 16.00 -16.89
C ALA A 52 -0.07 15.35 -17.36
N ASN A 53 -0.06 14.68 -18.52
CA ASN A 53 -1.25 14.06 -19.11
C ASN A 53 -1.56 12.72 -18.45
N THR A 54 -2.32 12.75 -17.37
CA THR A 54 -2.75 11.53 -16.65
C THR A 54 -3.66 10.64 -17.50
N ARG A 55 -4.45 11.21 -18.42
CA ARG A 55 -5.29 10.44 -19.34
C ARG A 55 -4.45 9.58 -20.28
N LEU A 56 -3.39 10.15 -20.85
CA LEU A 56 -2.42 9.42 -21.66
C LEU A 56 -1.85 8.20 -20.90
N LEU A 57 -1.39 8.44 -19.66
CA LEU A 57 -0.87 7.36 -18.81
C LEU A 57 -1.93 6.28 -18.50
N MET A 58 -3.19 6.67 -18.32
CA MET A 58 -4.27 5.71 -18.10
C MET A 58 -4.53 4.87 -19.34
N GLN A 59 -4.63 5.49 -20.51
CA GLN A 59 -4.83 4.78 -21.77
C GLN A 59 -3.67 3.83 -22.07
N ALA A 60 -2.43 4.28 -21.91
CA ALA A 60 -1.25 3.45 -22.02
C ALA A 60 -1.25 2.28 -21.02
N SER A 61 -1.65 2.54 -19.77
CA SER A 61 -1.75 1.49 -18.75
C SER A 61 -2.78 0.42 -19.11
N ILE A 62 -3.94 0.82 -19.66
CA ILE A 62 -4.98 -0.09 -20.13
C ILE A 62 -4.42 -0.96 -21.26
N GLY A 63 -3.80 -0.36 -22.27
CA GLY A 63 -3.19 -1.09 -23.38
C GLY A 63 -2.16 -2.11 -22.92
N VAL A 64 -1.22 -1.68 -22.06
CA VAL A 64 -0.18 -2.56 -21.50
C VAL A 64 -0.78 -3.71 -20.69
N LEU A 65 -1.82 -3.48 -19.91
CA LEU A 65 -2.50 -4.55 -19.17
C LEU A 65 -3.10 -5.57 -20.14
N GLN A 66 -3.75 -5.12 -21.20
CA GLN A 66 -4.33 -5.99 -22.23
C GLN A 66 -3.25 -6.80 -22.96
N ASP A 67 -2.13 -6.19 -23.33
CA ASP A 67 -0.98 -6.85 -23.96
C ASP A 67 -0.35 -7.92 -23.05
N LEU A 68 -0.37 -7.69 -21.73
CA LEU A 68 0.08 -8.65 -20.73
C LEU A 68 -0.97 -9.72 -20.39
N GLY A 69 -2.14 -9.70 -21.05
CA GLY A 69 -3.21 -10.68 -20.91
C GLY A 69 -4.11 -10.44 -19.68
N TYR A 70 -4.16 -9.21 -19.16
CA TYR A 70 -5.12 -8.84 -18.14
C TYR A 70 -6.42 -8.35 -18.77
N THR A 71 -7.55 -8.70 -18.16
CA THR A 71 -8.85 -8.09 -18.44
C THR A 71 -9.00 -6.88 -17.53
N VAL A 72 -9.23 -5.70 -18.11
CA VAL A 72 -9.52 -4.50 -17.33
C VAL A 72 -10.93 -4.61 -16.76
N THR A 73 -11.04 -4.59 -15.44
CA THR A 73 -12.30 -4.74 -14.70
C THR A 73 -12.87 -3.41 -14.22
N GLU A 74 -12.02 -2.40 -14.07
CA GLU A 74 -12.42 -1.07 -13.63
C GLU A 74 -11.45 -0.02 -14.19
N SER A 75 -12.00 1.12 -14.63
CA SER A 75 -11.23 2.31 -15.02
C SER A 75 -11.99 3.56 -14.58
N ARG A 76 -11.36 4.34 -13.68
CA ARG A 76 -11.92 5.57 -13.13
C ARG A 76 -10.99 6.73 -13.39
N GLU A 77 -11.30 7.53 -14.41
CA GLU A 77 -10.43 8.64 -14.83
C GLU A 77 -10.37 9.74 -13.77
N GLU A 78 -11.48 10.05 -13.12
CA GLU A 78 -11.56 11.07 -12.07
C GLU A 78 -10.64 10.80 -10.89
N PHE A 79 -10.36 9.53 -10.60
CA PHE A 79 -9.47 9.10 -9.51
C PHE A 79 -8.10 8.64 -10.01
N GLY A 80 -7.90 8.58 -11.34
CA GLY A 80 -6.68 8.05 -11.94
C GLY A 80 -6.44 6.57 -11.62
N VAL A 81 -7.50 5.76 -11.56
CA VAL A 81 -7.42 4.34 -11.14
C VAL A 81 -7.78 3.43 -12.30
N VAL A 82 -6.95 2.40 -12.52
CA VAL A 82 -7.20 1.28 -13.42
C VAL A 82 -7.01 -0.02 -12.65
N VAL A 83 -7.97 -0.94 -12.77
CA VAL A 83 -7.91 -2.28 -12.17
C VAL A 83 -8.03 -3.32 -13.25
N GLY A 84 -7.15 -4.32 -13.21
CA GLY A 84 -7.17 -5.47 -14.10
C GLY A 84 -7.03 -6.78 -13.34
N ALA A 85 -7.48 -7.86 -13.97
CA ALA A 85 -7.34 -9.20 -13.44
C ALA A 85 -6.93 -10.18 -14.54
N LYS A 86 -6.08 -11.15 -14.20
CA LYS A 86 -5.67 -12.26 -15.05
C LYS A 86 -5.86 -13.56 -14.28
N ALA A 87 -6.56 -14.50 -14.85
CA ALA A 87 -6.95 -15.74 -14.15
C ALA A 87 -6.00 -16.92 -14.37
N THR A 88 -5.23 -16.91 -15.46
CA THR A 88 -4.40 -18.06 -15.88
C THR A 88 -2.93 -17.70 -15.94
N PRO A 89 -1.99 -18.51 -15.43
CA PRO A 89 -2.18 -19.77 -14.70
C PRO A 89 -2.62 -19.58 -13.23
N VAL A 90 -2.49 -18.40 -12.69
CA VAL A 90 -2.86 -18.03 -11.31
C VAL A 90 -3.64 -16.73 -11.35
N LEU A 91 -4.65 -16.61 -10.48
CA LEU A 91 -5.37 -15.34 -10.35
C LEU A 91 -4.43 -14.25 -9.87
N VAL A 92 -4.23 -13.24 -10.70
CA VAL A 92 -3.47 -12.02 -10.36
C VAL A 92 -4.40 -10.83 -10.54
N ARG A 93 -4.50 -10.00 -9.53
CA ARG A 93 -5.17 -8.70 -9.63
C ARG A 93 -4.12 -7.60 -9.63
N VAL A 94 -4.29 -6.60 -10.48
CA VAL A 94 -3.43 -5.41 -10.50
C VAL A 94 -4.27 -4.16 -10.34
N GLN A 95 -3.79 -3.25 -9.52
CA GLN A 95 -4.34 -1.90 -9.40
C GLN A 95 -3.24 -0.90 -9.76
N ILE A 96 -3.56 0.02 -10.67
CA ILE A 96 -2.70 1.11 -11.07
C ILE A 96 -3.35 2.41 -10.60
N VAL A 97 -2.57 3.23 -9.92
CA VAL A 97 -2.99 4.56 -9.47
C VAL A 97 -2.07 5.59 -10.10
N ILE A 98 -2.63 6.53 -10.85
CA ILE A 98 -1.91 7.60 -11.53
C ILE A 98 -2.24 8.92 -10.86
N ARG A 99 -1.21 9.65 -10.48
CA ARG A 99 -1.34 10.96 -9.84
C ARG A 99 -0.40 11.95 -10.48
N ARG A 100 -0.92 13.16 -10.74
CA ARG A 100 -0.09 14.29 -11.14
C ARG A 100 0.72 14.77 -9.94
N LEU A 101 1.98 15.17 -10.16
CA LEU A 101 2.79 15.80 -9.14
C LEU A 101 2.29 17.21 -8.83
N PRO A 102 2.55 17.75 -7.63
CA PRO A 102 2.09 19.08 -7.24
C PRO A 102 2.59 20.22 -8.15
N ASP A 103 3.78 20.07 -8.73
CA ASP A 103 4.39 21.00 -9.68
C ASP A 103 3.75 20.92 -11.08
N GLN A 104 2.84 19.98 -11.30
CA GLN A 104 2.12 19.71 -12.54
C GLN A 104 3.02 19.42 -13.76
N SER A 105 4.32 19.22 -13.59
CA SER A 105 5.26 18.93 -14.68
C SER A 105 5.30 17.45 -15.05
N ALA A 106 4.96 16.58 -14.12
CA ALA A 106 5.08 15.14 -14.26
C ALA A 106 3.94 14.40 -13.53
N SER A 107 3.83 13.11 -13.78
CA SER A 107 2.91 12.23 -13.08
C SER A 107 3.64 11.01 -12.55
N VAL A 108 3.06 10.40 -11.52
CA VAL A 108 3.55 9.13 -10.94
C VAL A 108 2.48 8.08 -11.15
N ALA A 109 2.88 6.96 -11.75
CA ALA A 109 2.09 5.75 -11.79
C ALA A 109 2.58 4.77 -10.72
N ARG A 110 1.66 4.26 -9.93
CA ARG A 110 1.90 3.21 -8.94
C ARG A 110 1.10 1.99 -9.28
N ALA A 111 1.77 0.86 -9.50
CA ALA A 111 1.16 -0.44 -9.72
C ALA A 111 1.25 -1.29 -8.44
N THR A 112 0.20 -2.05 -8.14
CA THR A 112 0.18 -3.02 -7.04
C THR A 112 -0.38 -4.33 -7.57
N PHE A 113 0.46 -5.37 -7.58
CA PHE A 113 0.07 -6.72 -7.99
C PHE A 113 -0.27 -7.54 -6.76
N GLN A 114 -1.45 -8.16 -6.78
CA GLN A 114 -1.99 -8.98 -5.70
C GLN A 114 -2.16 -10.42 -6.17
N PHE A 115 -1.71 -11.35 -5.35
CA PHE A 115 -1.79 -12.79 -5.57
C PHE A 115 -2.60 -13.44 -4.44
N PRO A 116 -3.29 -14.56 -4.66
CA PRO A 116 -3.94 -15.29 -3.58
C PRO A 116 -2.89 -15.93 -2.67
N THR A 117 -3.07 -15.82 -1.36
CA THR A 117 -2.12 -16.30 -0.34
C THR A 117 -2.30 -17.78 0.00
N ALA A 118 -3.52 -18.32 -0.21
CA ALA A 118 -3.85 -19.69 0.17
C ALA A 118 -4.80 -20.36 -0.83
N PRO A 119 -4.76 -21.70 -0.95
CA PRO A 119 -5.73 -22.40 -1.76
C PRO A 119 -7.13 -22.29 -1.16
N GLN A 120 -7.98 -21.59 -1.85
CA GLN A 120 -9.43 -21.72 -2.07
C GLN A 120 -10.42 -22.00 -0.92
N MET A 121 -10.03 -22.28 0.32
CA MET A 121 -11.00 -22.60 1.37
C MET A 121 -11.41 -21.43 2.29
N ALA A 122 -10.75 -20.30 2.23
CA ALA A 122 -10.96 -19.19 3.16
C ALA A 122 -11.22 -17.82 2.52
N GLY A 123 -11.66 -17.80 1.24
CA GLY A 123 -11.83 -16.56 0.51
C GLY A 123 -10.52 -16.01 -0.08
N PHE A 124 -10.66 -14.99 -0.92
CA PHE A 124 -9.51 -14.32 -1.54
C PHE A 124 -8.79 -13.46 -0.50
N MET A 125 -7.66 -13.94 -0.02
CA MET A 125 -6.73 -13.15 0.80
C MET A 125 -5.62 -12.62 -0.11
N PRO A 126 -5.64 -11.32 -0.44
CA PRO A 126 -4.65 -10.76 -1.35
C PRO A 126 -3.31 -10.55 -0.64
N GLU A 127 -2.23 -10.99 -1.26
CA GLU A 127 -0.87 -10.67 -0.86
C GLU A 127 -0.19 -9.85 -1.96
N THR A 128 0.47 -8.77 -1.57
CA THR A 128 1.29 -7.98 -2.48
C THR A 128 2.69 -8.59 -2.55
N ARG A 129 3.09 -9.08 -3.72
CA ARG A 129 4.43 -9.63 -3.91
C ARG A 129 5.47 -8.55 -4.19
N ASN A 130 6.65 -8.76 -3.62
CA ASN A 130 7.86 -8.00 -3.94
C ASN A 130 8.60 -8.72 -5.10
N ASP A 131 7.99 -8.75 -6.28
CA ASP A 131 8.55 -9.34 -7.49
C ASP A 131 9.12 -8.25 -8.40
N ALA A 132 10.41 -7.99 -8.25
CA ALA A 132 11.09 -6.93 -8.99
C ALA A 132 11.03 -7.12 -10.51
N LEU A 133 11.00 -8.37 -11.00
CA LEU A 133 10.91 -8.66 -12.44
C LEU A 133 9.56 -8.27 -13.00
N LEU A 134 8.48 -8.61 -12.29
CA LEU A 134 7.11 -8.28 -12.67
C LEU A 134 6.90 -6.76 -12.77
N TYR A 135 7.36 -6.01 -11.75
CA TYR A 135 7.25 -4.54 -11.76
C TYR A 135 8.09 -3.92 -12.86
N ARG A 136 9.31 -4.43 -13.07
CA ARG A 136 10.19 -3.95 -14.13
C ARG A 136 9.56 -4.15 -15.50
N GLU A 137 9.09 -5.36 -15.80
CA GLU A 137 8.44 -5.67 -17.09
C GLU A 137 7.26 -4.76 -17.36
N PHE A 138 6.38 -4.61 -16.37
CA PHE A 138 5.22 -3.73 -16.47
C PHE A 138 5.64 -2.28 -16.79
N PHE A 139 6.55 -1.71 -16.02
CA PHE A 139 6.95 -0.32 -16.19
C PHE A 139 7.79 -0.05 -17.44
N GLU A 140 8.56 -1.03 -17.92
CA GLU A 140 9.26 -0.95 -19.19
C GLU A 140 8.25 -0.87 -20.35
N LYS A 141 7.26 -1.76 -20.39
CA LYS A 141 6.19 -1.73 -21.39
C LYS A 141 5.36 -0.44 -21.30
N LEU A 142 5.06 0.02 -20.10
CA LEU A 142 4.33 1.28 -19.92
C LEU A 142 5.14 2.49 -20.44
N SER A 143 6.44 2.52 -20.16
CA SER A 143 7.32 3.59 -20.68
C SER A 143 7.39 3.59 -22.21
N GLN A 144 7.48 2.40 -22.82
CA GLN A 144 7.45 2.26 -24.28
C GLN A 144 6.11 2.73 -24.87
N SER A 145 5.00 2.30 -24.29
CA SER A 145 3.66 2.68 -24.76
C SER A 145 3.43 4.19 -24.66
N VAL A 146 3.82 4.82 -23.55
CA VAL A 146 3.72 6.28 -23.36
C VAL A 146 4.58 7.03 -24.39
N PHE A 147 5.80 6.55 -24.65
CA PHE A 147 6.69 7.14 -25.62
C PHE A 147 6.11 7.08 -27.03
N LEU A 148 5.63 5.91 -27.46
CA LEU A 148 5.03 5.72 -28.78
C LEU A 148 3.81 6.61 -28.96
N THR A 149 2.88 6.59 -28.02
CA THR A 149 1.66 7.41 -28.10
C THR A 149 1.96 8.92 -28.11
N ALA A 150 3.04 9.36 -27.47
CA ALA A 150 3.46 10.77 -27.50
C ALA A 150 4.06 11.18 -28.84
N HIS A 151 4.49 10.25 -29.69
CA HIS A 151 5.19 10.51 -30.97
C HIS A 151 4.40 10.04 -32.20
N ASP A 152 3.28 9.37 -32.00
CA ASP A 152 2.39 8.90 -33.08
C ASP A 152 1.39 9.97 -33.54
N ILE A 153 1.74 11.24 -33.40
CA ILE A 153 0.91 12.37 -33.83
C ILE A 153 1.30 12.81 -35.24
#